data_e9af0d299aaa69540b7c9ff07ac91b57
#
_entry.id   e9af0d299aaa69540b7c9ff07ac91b57
#
_cell.length_a   1.000
_cell.length_b   1.000
_cell.length_c   1.000
_cell.angle_alpha   90.00
_cell.angle_beta   90.00
_cell.angle_gamma   90.00
#
_symmetry.space_group_name_H-M   'P 1'
#
loop_
_entity.id
_entity.type
_entity.pdbx_description
1 polymer ?
#
loop_
_entity_poly.entity_id
_entity_poly.type
_entity_poly.pdbx_seq_one_letter_code
_entity_poly.pdbx_strand_id
1 'polypeptide(L)'
;MRQDPPFDMAYITATHLLEMLPPTTKVINNPTEVRNAPEKLLVTLFSELMPPTLISRDADKIKAFREHYQDIIIKPLFGNGGAGVFRLQESDQNLNALLEMFFSTSREPVMVQKYLEEVRAGDKRIILINGEARGAINRVPQEGEARSNLHVGGSAQAVDLTKRDIEICKIIGPELKKRGLVFVGIDVIGDYLTEINVTSPTGIREIEAFTGQSMAAEFWKIIEEWNAQASTHHWTNIVNAR
;
A
#
# COMPACT_ATOMS: atom_id res chain seq x y z
N MET A 1 -11.09 10.15 3.00
CA MET A 1 -10.14 10.20 4.14
C MET A 1 -8.73 10.35 3.59
N ARG A 2 -8.00 11.39 3.98
CA ARG A 2 -6.66 11.74 3.45
C ARG A 2 -5.70 12.10 4.60
N GLN A 3 -5.84 11.40 5.73
CA GLN A 3 -4.94 11.55 6.86
C GLN A 3 -3.51 11.19 6.44
N ASP A 4 -2.56 12.08 6.69
CA ASP A 4 -1.15 11.80 6.43
C ASP A 4 -0.56 10.84 7.49
N PRO A 5 0.42 10.00 7.12
CA PRO A 5 1.18 9.22 8.08
C PRO A 5 1.95 10.14 9.07
N PRO A 6 2.42 9.62 10.22
CA PRO A 6 2.59 8.20 10.54
C PRO A 6 1.29 7.50 10.98
N PHE A 7 1.29 6.16 10.88
CA PHE A 7 0.22 5.32 11.41
C PHE A 7 0.43 5.14 12.92
N ASP A 8 -0.01 6.13 13.68
CA ASP A 8 0.15 6.24 15.13
C ASP A 8 -1.20 6.40 15.86
N MET A 9 -1.18 6.66 17.15
CA MET A 9 -2.40 6.85 17.92
C MET A 9 -3.23 8.07 17.48
N ALA A 10 -2.61 9.13 16.96
CA ALA A 10 -3.35 10.26 16.40
C ALA A 10 -4.09 9.84 15.13
N TYR A 11 -3.44 9.06 14.26
CA TYR A 11 -4.07 8.49 13.07
C TYR A 11 -5.23 7.55 13.45
N ILE A 12 -5.01 6.62 14.37
CA ILE A 12 -6.04 5.69 14.87
C ILE A 12 -7.22 6.46 15.48
N THR A 13 -6.96 7.49 16.29
CA THR A 13 -8.01 8.33 16.88
C THR A 13 -8.84 9.03 15.78
N ALA A 14 -8.20 9.57 14.74
CA ALA A 14 -8.92 10.17 13.61
C ALA A 14 -9.86 9.16 12.94
N THR A 15 -9.43 7.90 12.76
CA THR A 15 -10.31 6.86 12.19
C THR A 15 -11.52 6.56 13.08
N HIS A 16 -11.34 6.51 14.39
CA HIS A 16 -12.45 6.32 15.32
C HIS A 16 -13.46 7.49 15.29
N LEU A 17 -12.98 8.72 15.25
CA LEU A 17 -13.84 9.90 15.15
C LEU A 17 -14.64 9.92 13.84
N LEU A 18 -14.02 9.54 12.73
CA LEU A 18 -14.69 9.46 11.43
C LEU A 18 -15.73 8.33 11.39
N GLU A 19 -15.51 7.23 12.08
CA GLU A 19 -16.43 6.11 12.18
C GLU A 19 -17.71 6.49 12.97
N MET A 20 -17.61 7.45 13.89
CA MET A 20 -18.74 7.94 14.70
C MET A 20 -19.66 8.92 13.94
N LEU A 21 -19.32 9.31 12.73
CA LEU A 21 -20.16 10.22 11.94
C LEU A 21 -21.49 9.55 11.57
N PRO A 22 -22.58 10.34 11.44
CA PRO A 22 -23.88 9.77 11.10
C PRO A 22 -23.84 9.10 9.72
N PRO A 23 -24.67 8.07 9.48
CA PRO A 23 -24.69 7.32 8.21
C PRO A 23 -25.00 8.17 6.95
N THR A 24 -25.53 9.37 7.14
CA THR A 24 -25.72 10.35 6.07
C THR A 24 -24.42 10.97 5.55
N THR A 25 -23.32 10.84 6.33
CA THR A 25 -21.98 11.30 5.94
C THR A 25 -21.16 10.13 5.44
N LYS A 26 -20.85 10.11 4.15
CA LYS A 26 -19.99 9.07 3.58
C LYS A 26 -18.51 9.40 3.83
N VAL A 27 -17.80 8.50 4.48
CA VAL A 27 -16.35 8.57 4.67
C VAL A 27 -15.67 7.52 3.78
N ILE A 28 -14.75 7.95 2.92
CA ILE A 28 -14.01 7.12 1.97
C ILE A 28 -12.50 7.34 2.17
N ASN A 29 -11.73 6.29 2.36
CA ASN A 29 -12.06 4.88 2.55
C ASN A 29 -12.81 4.66 3.88
N ASN A 30 -13.36 3.45 4.08
CA ASN A 30 -13.99 3.05 5.34
C ASN A 30 -12.99 3.19 6.51
N PRO A 31 -13.28 4.00 7.54
CA PRO A 31 -12.31 4.29 8.61
C PRO A 31 -11.89 3.06 9.41
N THR A 32 -12.82 2.15 9.69
CA THR A 32 -12.53 0.88 10.37
C THR A 32 -11.55 0.05 9.57
N GLU A 33 -11.79 -0.08 8.27
CA GLU A 33 -10.93 -0.89 7.40
C GLU A 33 -9.58 -0.23 7.11
N VAL A 34 -9.51 1.09 7.06
CA VAL A 34 -8.21 1.79 6.98
C VAL A 34 -7.36 1.48 8.21
N ARG A 35 -7.95 1.54 9.41
CA ARG A 35 -7.29 1.17 10.67
C ARG A 35 -6.83 -0.29 10.69
N ASN A 36 -7.62 -1.20 10.09
CA ASN A 36 -7.35 -2.63 10.04
C ASN A 36 -6.48 -3.06 8.85
N ALA A 37 -5.99 -2.12 8.07
CA ALA A 37 -5.21 -2.37 6.85
C ALA A 37 -3.86 -1.64 6.83
N PRO A 38 -2.96 -1.85 7.81
CA PRO A 38 -1.60 -1.35 7.71
C PRO A 38 -0.93 -1.90 6.43
N GLU A 39 -0.24 -1.03 5.70
CA GLU A 39 0.22 -1.26 4.32
C GLU A 39 1.03 -2.55 4.12
N LYS A 40 1.86 -2.91 5.12
CA LYS A 40 2.73 -4.10 5.08
C LYS A 40 2.10 -5.33 5.74
N LEU A 41 0.94 -5.17 6.40
CA LEU A 41 0.22 -6.29 7.00
C LEU A 41 -0.96 -6.74 6.13
N LEU A 42 -1.74 -5.83 5.55
CA LEU A 42 -2.85 -6.22 4.67
C LEU A 42 -2.38 -7.09 3.50
N VAL A 43 -1.21 -6.79 2.94
CA VAL A 43 -0.64 -7.57 1.82
C VAL A 43 -0.42 -9.04 2.15
N THR A 44 -0.22 -9.40 3.43
CA THR A 44 0.01 -10.79 3.86
C THR A 44 -1.20 -11.72 3.66
N LEU A 45 -2.40 -11.16 3.47
CA LEU A 45 -3.58 -11.93 3.05
C LEU A 45 -3.41 -12.55 1.66
N PHE A 46 -2.46 -12.06 0.87
CA PHE A 46 -2.16 -12.47 -0.50
C PHE A 46 -0.72 -12.98 -0.59
N SER A 47 -0.35 -13.86 0.32
CA SER A 47 1.03 -14.36 0.45
C SER A 47 1.58 -14.99 -0.84
N GLU A 48 0.72 -15.55 -1.68
CA GLU A 48 1.06 -16.12 -2.99
C GLU A 48 1.46 -15.06 -4.03
N LEU A 49 1.11 -13.79 -3.80
CA LEU A 49 1.51 -12.65 -4.64
C LEU A 49 2.76 -11.95 -4.13
N MET A 50 3.19 -12.27 -2.88
CA MET A 50 4.33 -11.61 -2.23
C MET A 50 5.66 -12.29 -2.56
N PRO A 51 6.79 -11.54 -2.47
CA PRO A 51 8.09 -12.19 -2.38
C PRO A 51 8.18 -13.01 -1.08
N PRO A 52 9.12 -13.96 -0.96
CA PRO A 52 9.40 -14.61 0.31
C PRO A 52 9.52 -13.59 1.43
N THR A 53 8.70 -13.75 2.47
CA THR A 53 8.52 -12.76 3.55
C THR A 53 8.50 -13.43 4.91
N LEU A 54 9.16 -12.81 5.89
CA LEU A 54 9.12 -13.15 7.31
C LEU A 54 8.76 -11.88 8.11
N ILE A 55 7.83 -11.99 9.05
CA ILE A 55 7.54 -10.95 10.03
C ILE A 55 7.93 -11.51 11.41
N SER A 56 8.96 -10.93 12.03
CA SER A 56 9.50 -11.48 13.27
C SER A 56 10.27 -10.43 14.11
N ARG A 57 10.37 -10.70 15.42
CA ARG A 57 11.36 -10.10 16.34
C ARG A 57 12.46 -11.09 16.74
N ASP A 58 12.34 -12.34 16.34
CA ASP A 58 13.29 -13.40 16.63
C ASP A 58 14.52 -13.27 15.73
N ALA A 59 15.64 -12.85 16.32
CA ALA A 59 16.88 -12.62 15.60
C ALA A 59 17.41 -13.89 14.92
N ASP A 60 17.22 -15.06 15.51
CA ASP A 60 17.73 -16.31 14.96
C ASP A 60 16.91 -16.73 13.73
N LYS A 61 15.58 -16.51 13.74
CA LYS A 61 14.74 -16.73 12.55
C LYS A 61 15.10 -15.75 11.43
N ILE A 62 15.41 -14.49 11.76
CA ILE A 62 15.84 -13.49 10.76
C ILE A 62 17.19 -13.88 10.15
N LYS A 63 18.14 -14.36 10.96
CA LYS A 63 19.42 -14.87 10.48
C LYS A 63 19.24 -16.07 9.55
N ALA A 64 18.45 -17.06 9.95
CA ALA A 64 18.14 -18.22 9.13
C ALA A 64 17.46 -17.83 7.79
N PHE A 65 16.55 -16.84 7.81
CA PHE A 65 15.94 -16.30 6.60
C PHE A 65 17.00 -15.68 5.68
N ARG A 66 17.94 -14.88 6.23
CA ARG A 66 19.03 -14.29 5.45
C ARG A 66 19.99 -15.34 4.90
N GLU A 67 20.35 -16.36 5.70
CA GLU A 67 21.18 -17.47 5.22
C GLU A 67 20.57 -18.18 4.02
N HIS A 68 19.24 -18.30 3.99
CA HIS A 68 18.53 -18.93 2.88
C HIS A 68 18.42 -18.05 1.63
N TYR A 69 18.10 -16.76 1.81
CA TYR A 69 17.82 -15.84 0.69
C TYR A 69 18.98 -14.92 0.33
N GLN A 70 20.02 -14.86 1.15
CA GLN A 70 21.27 -14.10 0.98
C GLN A 70 21.05 -12.58 1.02
N ASP A 71 20.51 -12.00 -0.03
CA ASP A 71 20.12 -10.59 -0.10
C ASP A 71 18.70 -10.41 0.41
N ILE A 72 18.56 -9.56 1.44
CA ILE A 72 17.27 -9.28 2.07
C ILE A 72 17.03 -7.79 2.25
N ILE A 73 15.75 -7.45 2.35
CA ILE A 73 15.29 -6.14 2.82
C ILE A 73 14.73 -6.30 4.22
N ILE A 74 15.12 -5.42 5.15
CA ILE A 74 14.50 -5.29 6.48
C ILE A 74 13.81 -3.93 6.53
N LYS A 75 12.55 -3.91 6.99
CA LYS A 75 11.76 -2.68 7.09
C LYS A 75 10.79 -2.72 8.28
N PRO A 76 10.51 -1.56 8.93
CA PRO A 76 9.49 -1.48 9.97
C PRO A 76 8.10 -1.70 9.37
N LEU A 77 7.18 -2.29 10.14
CA LEU A 77 5.80 -2.54 9.67
C LEU A 77 5.02 -1.24 9.45
N PHE A 78 5.24 -0.24 10.28
CA PHE A 78 4.48 1.02 10.29
C PHE A 78 5.29 2.21 9.77
N GLY A 79 6.36 1.96 9.02
CA GLY A 79 7.15 3.00 8.35
C GLY A 79 6.50 3.45 7.05
N ASN A 80 6.80 4.67 6.61
CA ASN A 80 6.32 5.25 5.36
C ASN A 80 7.46 5.92 4.57
N GLY A 81 7.24 6.18 3.29
CA GLY A 81 8.18 6.93 2.45
C GLY A 81 9.58 6.33 2.32
N GLY A 82 9.75 5.04 2.61
CA GLY A 82 11.04 4.36 2.59
C GLY A 82 11.89 4.55 3.86
N ALA A 83 11.35 5.19 4.90
CA ALA A 83 12.07 5.35 6.16
C ALA A 83 12.31 3.99 6.83
N GLY A 84 13.56 3.74 7.28
CA GLY A 84 13.94 2.52 7.96
C GLY A 84 14.00 1.28 7.06
N VAL A 85 14.04 1.44 5.75
CA VAL A 85 14.24 0.33 4.80
C VAL A 85 15.73 0.13 4.58
N PHE A 86 16.21 -1.08 4.88
CA PHE A 86 17.62 -1.44 4.73
C PHE A 86 17.76 -2.67 3.85
N ARG A 87 18.63 -2.60 2.86
CA ARG A 87 19.14 -3.77 2.13
C ARG A 87 20.34 -4.33 2.87
N LEU A 88 20.36 -5.62 3.10
CA LEU A 88 21.48 -6.35 3.66
C LEU A 88 21.91 -7.44 2.68
N GLN A 89 23.09 -7.25 2.12
CA GLN A 89 23.73 -8.24 1.25
C GLN A 89 24.29 -9.39 2.09
N GLU A 90 24.58 -10.52 1.46
CA GLU A 90 25.18 -11.69 2.12
C GLU A 90 26.45 -11.34 2.92
N SER A 91 27.31 -10.45 2.39
CA SER A 91 28.58 -10.06 3.02
C SER A 91 28.43 -9.00 4.12
N ASP A 92 27.25 -8.42 4.32
CA ASP A 92 27.03 -7.33 5.28
C ASP A 92 27.11 -7.86 6.72
N GLN A 93 27.98 -7.25 7.54
CA GLN A 93 28.24 -7.65 8.92
C GLN A 93 27.34 -6.92 9.94
N ASN A 94 26.47 -6.01 9.50
CA ASN A 94 25.73 -5.12 10.39
C ASN A 94 24.36 -5.67 10.82
N LEU A 95 23.96 -6.88 10.43
CA LEU A 95 22.64 -7.43 10.74
C LEU A 95 22.33 -7.38 12.24
N ASN A 96 23.27 -7.82 13.11
CA ASN A 96 23.03 -7.83 14.55
C ASN A 96 22.80 -6.42 15.10
N ALA A 97 23.68 -5.48 14.75
CA ALA A 97 23.59 -4.08 15.19
C ALA A 97 22.28 -3.42 14.69
N LEU A 98 21.85 -3.73 13.47
CA LEU A 98 20.60 -3.24 12.90
C LEU A 98 19.40 -3.79 13.67
N LEU A 99 19.37 -5.09 13.99
CA LEU A 99 18.29 -5.68 14.78
C LEU A 99 18.24 -5.14 16.21
N GLU A 100 19.41 -4.94 16.86
CA GLU A 100 19.49 -4.28 18.17
C GLU A 100 18.92 -2.86 18.10
N MET A 101 19.26 -2.08 17.09
CA MET A 101 18.71 -0.74 16.86
C MET A 101 17.18 -0.78 16.72
N PHE A 102 16.63 -1.64 15.87
CA PHE A 102 15.19 -1.76 15.69
C PHE A 102 14.49 -2.15 17.00
N PHE A 103 15.02 -3.16 17.69
CA PHE A 103 14.37 -3.74 18.86
C PHE A 103 14.55 -2.94 20.16
N SER A 104 15.52 -2.01 20.19
CA SER A 104 15.66 -1.04 21.27
C SER A 104 14.71 0.14 21.14
N THR A 105 14.32 0.50 19.92
CA THR A 105 13.46 1.67 19.66
C THR A 105 11.99 1.32 19.50
N SER A 106 11.66 0.06 19.18
CA SER A 106 10.28 -0.38 18.90
C SER A 106 10.02 -1.79 19.47
N ARG A 107 8.76 -2.02 19.85
CA ARG A 107 8.27 -3.35 20.27
C ARG A 107 7.69 -4.17 19.12
N GLU A 108 7.41 -3.54 17.99
CA GLU A 108 6.84 -4.18 16.82
C GLU A 108 7.86 -5.12 16.16
N PRO A 109 7.41 -6.21 15.54
CA PRO A 109 8.27 -7.00 14.67
C PRO A 109 8.70 -6.19 13.44
N VAL A 110 9.78 -6.61 12.80
CA VAL A 110 10.18 -6.12 11.48
C VAL A 110 9.67 -7.04 10.39
N MET A 111 9.44 -6.50 9.21
CA MET A 111 9.25 -7.29 8.00
C MET A 111 10.60 -7.49 7.32
N VAL A 112 10.90 -8.76 7.00
CA VAL A 112 12.08 -9.17 6.26
C VAL A 112 11.62 -9.81 4.96
N GLN A 113 12.15 -9.38 3.84
CA GLN A 113 11.80 -9.90 2.51
C GLN A 113 13.04 -10.23 1.71
N LYS A 114 12.95 -11.24 0.84
CA LYS A 114 13.97 -11.46 -0.18
C LYS A 114 14.12 -10.17 -1.00
N TYR A 115 15.35 -9.74 -1.24
CA TYR A 115 15.60 -8.62 -2.14
C TYR A 115 15.24 -8.99 -3.58
N LEU A 116 14.56 -8.12 -4.26
CA LEU A 116 14.16 -8.27 -5.67
C LEU A 116 15.05 -7.36 -6.52
N GLU A 117 15.90 -7.94 -7.34
CA GLU A 117 16.77 -7.19 -8.26
C GLU A 117 15.97 -6.32 -9.23
N GLU A 118 14.75 -6.72 -9.54
CA GLU A 118 13.81 -6.02 -10.43
C GLU A 118 13.49 -4.59 -9.96
N VAL A 119 13.71 -4.27 -8.68
CA VAL A 119 13.57 -2.91 -8.16
C VAL A 119 14.46 -1.90 -8.89
N ARG A 120 15.59 -2.36 -9.46
CA ARG A 120 16.49 -1.51 -10.27
C ARG A 120 15.85 -1.01 -11.55
N ALA A 121 14.94 -1.83 -12.13
CA ALA A 121 14.13 -1.43 -13.27
C ALA A 121 12.92 -0.58 -12.86
N GLY A 122 12.57 -0.61 -11.57
CA GLY A 122 11.53 0.20 -10.96
C GLY A 122 10.61 -0.58 -10.02
N ASP A 123 9.87 0.19 -9.27
CA ASP A 123 8.82 -0.21 -8.35
C ASP A 123 7.52 0.47 -8.81
N LYS A 124 6.61 -0.32 -9.34
CA LYS A 124 5.35 0.20 -9.88
C LYS A 124 4.38 0.59 -8.77
N ARG A 125 3.93 1.85 -8.78
CA ARG A 125 2.75 2.29 -8.04
C ARG A 125 1.53 2.21 -8.95
N ILE A 126 0.59 1.33 -8.63
CA ILE A 126 -0.68 1.18 -9.34
C ILE A 126 -1.78 1.76 -8.47
N ILE A 127 -2.59 2.65 -9.02
CA ILE A 127 -3.76 3.22 -8.34
C ILE A 127 -5.00 2.39 -8.71
N LEU A 128 -5.69 1.93 -7.67
CA LEU A 128 -6.99 1.28 -7.79
C LEU A 128 -8.08 2.20 -7.27
N ILE A 129 -9.18 2.29 -8.03
CA ILE A 129 -10.41 2.93 -7.59
C ILE A 129 -11.51 1.87 -7.62
N ASN A 130 -12.16 1.67 -6.48
CA ASN A 130 -13.17 0.63 -6.32
C ASN A 130 -12.69 -0.76 -6.77
N GLY A 131 -11.46 -1.12 -6.37
CA GLY A 131 -10.85 -2.42 -6.66
C GLY A 131 -10.42 -2.64 -8.11
N GLU A 132 -10.45 -1.63 -8.97
CA GLU A 132 -10.05 -1.69 -10.38
C GLU A 132 -8.86 -0.78 -10.63
N ALA A 133 -7.84 -1.29 -11.33
CA ALA A 133 -6.69 -0.49 -11.72
C ALA A 133 -7.08 0.64 -12.68
N ARG A 134 -6.64 1.86 -12.40
CA ARG A 134 -6.95 3.06 -13.17
C ARG A 134 -5.74 3.73 -13.78
N GLY A 135 -4.56 3.50 -13.22
CA GLY A 135 -3.32 4.05 -13.75
C GLY A 135 -2.12 3.58 -12.95
N ALA A 136 -0.95 3.77 -13.50
CA ALA A 136 0.30 3.40 -12.87
C ALA A 136 1.44 4.36 -13.21
N ILE A 137 2.42 4.42 -12.31
CA ILE A 137 3.74 4.98 -12.56
C ILE A 137 4.81 3.97 -12.15
N ASN A 138 5.94 4.00 -12.82
CA ASN A 138 7.13 3.29 -12.41
C ASN A 138 8.04 4.27 -11.64
N ARG A 139 8.44 3.89 -10.43
CA ARG A 139 9.36 4.67 -9.58
C ARG A 139 10.73 4.04 -9.67
N VAL A 140 11.64 4.69 -10.34
CA VAL A 140 13.01 4.20 -10.55
C VAL A 140 13.92 4.77 -9.48
N PRO A 141 14.63 3.94 -8.69
CA PRO A 141 15.56 4.40 -7.68
C PRO A 141 16.74 5.12 -8.30
N GLN A 142 17.33 6.05 -7.55
CA GLN A 142 18.61 6.66 -7.94
C GLN A 142 19.74 5.62 -7.90
N GLU A 143 20.81 5.89 -8.64
CA GLU A 143 22.01 5.07 -8.59
C GLU A 143 22.58 5.06 -7.16
N GLY A 144 22.89 3.88 -6.64
CA GLY A 144 23.38 3.70 -5.27
C GLY A 144 22.29 3.69 -4.18
N GLU A 145 21.04 4.04 -4.48
CA GLU A 145 19.93 3.99 -3.51
C GLU A 145 19.12 2.68 -3.68
N ALA A 146 18.79 2.04 -2.55
CA ALA A 146 17.99 0.82 -2.56
C ALA A 146 16.47 1.09 -2.65
N ARG A 147 16.04 2.31 -2.34
CA ARG A 147 14.63 2.71 -2.24
C ARG A 147 14.18 3.45 -3.49
N SER A 148 12.98 3.15 -3.96
CA SER A 148 12.38 3.73 -5.16
C SER A 148 11.40 4.88 -4.88
N ASN A 149 11.07 5.13 -3.60
CA ASN A 149 10.08 6.12 -3.21
C ASN A 149 10.42 7.54 -3.73
N LEU A 150 9.43 8.26 -4.24
CA LEU A 150 9.61 9.63 -4.76
C LEU A 150 10.16 10.60 -3.70
N HIS A 151 9.81 10.39 -2.41
CA HIS A 151 10.29 11.22 -1.29
C HIS A 151 11.80 11.11 -1.02
N VAL A 152 12.42 10.03 -1.46
CA VAL A 152 13.87 9.82 -1.31
C VAL A 152 14.63 9.99 -2.64
N GLY A 153 14.00 10.66 -3.61
CA GLY A 153 14.63 11.03 -4.87
C GLY A 153 14.40 10.05 -6.02
N GLY A 154 13.56 9.05 -5.86
CA GLY A 154 13.13 8.21 -6.99
C GLY A 154 12.46 9.05 -8.09
N SER A 155 12.66 8.66 -9.35
CA SER A 155 12.04 9.31 -10.50
C SER A 155 10.77 8.58 -10.95
N ALA A 156 9.71 9.35 -11.27
CA ALA A 156 8.51 8.77 -11.86
C ALA A 156 8.68 8.65 -13.38
N GLN A 157 8.26 7.51 -13.93
CA GLN A 157 8.22 7.25 -15.36
C GLN A 157 6.85 6.72 -15.74
N ALA A 158 6.41 7.02 -16.97
CA ALA A 158 5.22 6.42 -17.54
C ALA A 158 5.40 4.91 -17.69
N VAL A 159 4.36 4.13 -17.40
CA VAL A 159 4.39 2.67 -17.54
C VAL A 159 3.00 2.13 -17.87
N ASP A 160 2.96 1.13 -18.72
CA ASP A 160 1.76 0.33 -18.95
C ASP A 160 1.68 -0.86 -17.98
N LEU A 161 0.46 -1.27 -17.67
CA LEU A 161 0.22 -2.46 -16.84
C LEU A 161 0.54 -3.73 -17.61
N THR A 162 1.37 -4.58 -17.03
CA THR A 162 1.64 -5.93 -17.54
C THR A 162 0.45 -6.87 -17.29
N LYS A 163 0.46 -8.05 -17.90
CA LYS A 163 -0.53 -9.09 -17.62
C LYS A 163 -0.52 -9.50 -16.15
N ARG A 164 0.67 -9.53 -15.54
CA ARG A 164 0.84 -9.87 -14.12
C ARG A 164 0.27 -8.78 -13.21
N ASP A 165 0.48 -7.51 -13.53
CA ASP A 165 -0.12 -6.41 -12.77
C ASP A 165 -1.65 -6.50 -12.77
N ILE A 166 -2.24 -6.78 -13.93
CA ILE A 166 -3.69 -6.94 -14.10
C ILE A 166 -4.20 -8.16 -13.30
N GLU A 167 -3.45 -9.27 -13.29
CA GLU A 167 -3.78 -10.46 -12.50
C GLU A 167 -3.77 -10.14 -11.01
N ILE A 168 -2.71 -9.49 -10.50
CA ILE A 168 -2.62 -9.05 -9.10
C ILE A 168 -3.83 -8.19 -8.74
N CYS A 169 -4.15 -7.17 -9.54
CA CYS A 169 -5.29 -6.30 -9.29
C CYS A 169 -6.63 -7.06 -9.27
N LYS A 170 -6.81 -8.05 -10.14
CA LYS A 170 -8.02 -8.89 -10.17
C LYS A 170 -8.17 -9.77 -8.93
N ILE A 171 -7.07 -10.26 -8.37
CA ILE A 171 -7.08 -11.10 -7.17
C ILE A 171 -7.41 -10.25 -5.93
N ILE A 172 -6.77 -9.09 -5.75
CA ILE A 172 -6.96 -8.28 -4.56
C ILE A 172 -8.23 -7.41 -4.60
N GLY A 173 -8.68 -7.01 -5.80
CA GLY A 173 -9.79 -6.06 -6.00
C GLY A 173 -11.08 -6.43 -5.24
N PRO A 174 -11.56 -7.67 -5.30
CA PRO A 174 -12.76 -8.09 -4.56
C PRO A 174 -12.67 -7.89 -3.05
N GLU A 175 -11.53 -8.18 -2.43
CA GLU A 175 -11.33 -7.97 -0.99
C GLU A 175 -11.27 -6.48 -0.64
N LEU A 176 -10.63 -5.65 -1.47
CA LEU A 176 -10.64 -4.19 -1.29
C LEU A 176 -12.06 -3.61 -1.36
N LYS A 177 -12.86 -4.05 -2.35
CA LYS A 177 -14.27 -3.66 -2.48
C LYS A 177 -15.09 -4.07 -1.26
N LYS A 178 -14.97 -5.32 -0.82
CA LYS A 178 -15.66 -5.86 0.36
C LYS A 178 -15.37 -5.04 1.62
N ARG A 179 -14.13 -4.55 1.78
CA ARG A 179 -13.72 -3.70 2.91
C ARG A 179 -14.10 -2.23 2.76
N GLY A 180 -14.64 -1.81 1.62
CA GLY A 180 -14.87 -0.38 1.37
C GLY A 180 -13.59 0.43 1.24
N LEU A 181 -12.50 -0.23 0.85
CA LEU A 181 -11.21 0.40 0.52
C LEU A 181 -11.25 0.81 -0.95
N VAL A 182 -11.82 1.98 -1.21
CA VAL A 182 -12.16 2.46 -2.54
C VAL A 182 -10.97 3.06 -3.27
N PHE A 183 -10.15 3.83 -2.55
CA PHE A 183 -8.97 4.49 -3.10
C PHE A 183 -7.70 3.86 -2.51
N VAL A 184 -6.99 3.11 -3.32
CA VAL A 184 -5.86 2.28 -2.89
C VAL A 184 -4.70 2.43 -3.87
N GLY A 185 -3.49 2.51 -3.34
CA GLY A 185 -2.26 2.36 -4.10
C GLY A 185 -1.61 1.02 -3.77
N ILE A 186 -1.15 0.29 -4.77
CA ILE A 186 -0.34 -0.90 -4.53
C ILE A 186 1.04 -0.73 -5.12
N ASP A 187 2.00 -1.42 -4.53
CA ASP A 187 3.39 -1.42 -5.00
C ASP A 187 3.77 -2.80 -5.52
N VAL A 188 4.28 -2.83 -6.75
CA VAL A 188 4.65 -4.07 -7.46
C VAL A 188 6.08 -3.97 -7.96
N ILE A 189 6.94 -4.91 -7.55
CA ILE A 189 8.32 -5.03 -8.01
C ILE A 189 8.44 -6.36 -8.77
N GLY A 190 8.80 -6.29 -10.06
CA GLY A 190 8.78 -7.47 -10.91
C GLY A 190 7.38 -8.08 -10.96
N ASP A 191 7.25 -9.33 -10.53
CA ASP A 191 5.99 -10.08 -10.48
C ASP A 191 5.33 -10.11 -9.09
N TYR A 192 5.86 -9.34 -8.12
CA TYR A 192 5.47 -9.43 -6.72
C TYR A 192 4.79 -8.18 -6.20
N LEU A 193 3.67 -8.39 -5.50
CA LEU A 193 3.00 -7.39 -4.69
C LEU A 193 3.76 -7.18 -3.38
N THR A 194 4.21 -5.97 -3.10
CA THR A 194 5.03 -5.67 -1.93
C THR A 194 4.30 -4.88 -0.85
N GLU A 195 3.32 -4.04 -1.22
CA GLU A 195 2.54 -3.21 -0.29
C GLU A 195 1.13 -2.92 -0.84
N ILE A 196 0.16 -2.76 0.07
CA ILE A 196 -1.19 -2.27 -0.22
C ILE A 196 -1.42 -1.01 0.60
N ASN A 197 -1.41 0.15 -0.05
CA ASN A 197 -1.43 1.46 0.59
C ASN A 197 -2.85 2.02 0.57
N VAL A 198 -3.51 2.05 1.73
CA VAL A 198 -4.87 2.60 1.90
C VAL A 198 -4.86 3.99 2.57
N THR A 199 -3.69 4.41 3.03
CA THR A 199 -3.44 5.69 3.69
C THR A 199 -2.84 6.66 2.69
N SER A 200 -3.63 7.60 2.22
CA SER A 200 -3.19 8.70 1.34
C SER A 200 -2.21 8.30 0.22
N PRO A 201 -2.50 7.27 -0.60
CA PRO A 201 -1.57 6.85 -1.64
C PRO A 201 -1.28 8.01 -2.59
N THR A 202 0.01 8.15 -2.94
CA THR A 202 0.54 9.15 -3.88
C THR A 202 0.68 8.58 -5.29
N GLY A 203 0.94 9.45 -6.28
CA GLY A 203 1.18 9.05 -7.67
C GLY A 203 0.12 9.53 -8.66
N ILE A 204 -1.04 10.03 -8.19
CA ILE A 204 -2.13 10.46 -9.09
C ILE A 204 -1.75 11.67 -9.97
N ARG A 205 -0.92 12.59 -9.46
CA ARG A 205 -0.47 13.77 -10.22
C ARG A 205 0.51 13.38 -11.33
N GLU A 206 1.39 12.44 -11.03
CA GLU A 206 2.35 11.89 -11.98
C GLU A 206 1.62 11.09 -13.08
N ILE A 207 0.63 10.25 -12.72
CA ILE A 207 -0.22 9.56 -13.68
C ILE A 207 -0.92 10.57 -14.59
N GLU A 208 -1.55 11.60 -14.02
CA GLU A 208 -2.24 12.65 -14.79
C GLU A 208 -1.27 13.38 -15.73
N ALA A 209 -0.05 13.70 -15.29
CA ALA A 209 0.95 14.36 -16.12
C ALA A 209 1.38 13.49 -17.33
N PHE A 210 1.43 12.17 -17.18
CA PHE A 210 1.82 11.26 -18.25
C PHE A 210 0.66 10.87 -19.18
N THR A 211 -0.56 10.77 -18.65
CA THR A 211 -1.71 10.22 -19.40
C THR A 211 -2.71 11.30 -19.84
N GLY A 212 -2.68 12.47 -19.23
CA GLY A 212 -3.70 13.49 -19.39
C GLY A 212 -5.05 13.16 -18.71
N GLN A 213 -5.13 12.03 -17.99
CA GLN A 213 -6.35 11.57 -17.32
C GLN A 213 -6.33 11.92 -15.84
N SER A 214 -7.33 12.68 -15.37
CA SER A 214 -7.44 13.05 -13.98
C SER A 214 -8.02 11.91 -13.14
N MET A 215 -7.17 11.26 -12.34
CA MET A 215 -7.58 10.23 -11.38
C MET A 215 -8.54 10.82 -10.32
N ALA A 216 -8.35 12.07 -9.95
CA ALA A 216 -9.23 12.75 -9.01
C ALA A 216 -10.65 12.94 -9.58
N ALA A 217 -10.77 13.36 -10.84
CA ALA A 217 -12.07 13.50 -11.50
C ALA A 217 -12.77 12.13 -11.63
N GLU A 218 -12.05 11.08 -11.99
CA GLU A 218 -12.59 9.73 -12.08
C GLU A 218 -13.08 9.20 -10.73
N PHE A 219 -12.31 9.43 -9.67
CA PHE A 219 -12.71 9.08 -8.31
C PHE A 219 -14.01 9.78 -7.91
N TRP A 220 -14.12 11.10 -8.12
CA TRP A 220 -15.32 11.84 -7.80
C TRP A 220 -16.53 11.39 -8.61
N LYS A 221 -16.38 11.10 -9.88
CA LYS A 221 -17.45 10.56 -10.72
C LYS A 221 -18.05 9.29 -10.12
N ILE A 222 -17.22 8.34 -9.69
CA ILE A 222 -17.67 7.09 -9.04
C ILE A 222 -18.45 7.39 -7.75
N ILE A 223 -17.98 8.35 -6.94
CA ILE A 223 -18.66 8.72 -5.70
C ILE A 223 -20.04 9.38 -5.97
N GLU A 224 -20.11 10.25 -6.96
CA GLU A 224 -21.35 10.88 -7.37
C GLU A 224 -22.36 9.87 -7.91
N GLU A 225 -21.95 8.92 -8.72
CA GLU A 225 -22.77 7.81 -9.20
C GLU A 225 -23.35 6.98 -8.04
N TRP A 226 -22.55 6.67 -7.02
CA TRP A 226 -23.05 5.96 -5.83
C TRP A 226 -24.05 6.78 -5.03
N ASN A 227 -23.87 8.09 -4.93
CA ASN A 227 -24.82 8.97 -4.26
C ASN A 227 -26.16 9.03 -4.99
N ALA A 228 -26.13 9.11 -6.32
CA ALA A 228 -27.35 9.11 -7.14
C ALA A 228 -28.13 7.80 -6.99
N GLN A 229 -27.46 6.63 -7.02
CA GLN A 229 -28.08 5.33 -6.83
C GLN A 229 -28.69 5.16 -5.42
N ALA A 230 -28.02 5.62 -4.37
CA ALA A 230 -28.53 5.57 -3.01
C ALA A 230 -29.81 6.43 -2.83
N SER A 231 -29.86 7.58 -3.49
CA SER A 231 -31.04 8.48 -3.47
C SER A 231 -32.25 7.85 -4.16
N THR A 232 -32.08 7.16 -5.28
CA THR A 232 -33.17 6.46 -5.99
C THR A 232 -33.72 5.29 -5.19
N HIS A 233 -32.91 4.54 -4.47
CA HIS A 233 -33.38 3.44 -3.61
C HIS A 233 -34.21 3.94 -2.41
N HIS A 234 -33.88 5.10 -1.87
CA HIS A 234 -34.63 5.68 -0.75
C HIS A 234 -36.05 6.11 -1.18
N TRP A 235 -36.20 6.67 -2.37
CA TRP A 235 -37.52 7.06 -2.91
C TRP A 235 -38.43 5.87 -3.27
N THR A 236 -37.85 4.77 -3.79
CA THR A 236 -38.62 3.55 -4.10
C THR A 236 -39.21 2.89 -2.84
N ASN A 237 -38.45 2.89 -1.73
CA ASN A 237 -38.94 2.36 -0.45
C ASN A 237 -40.02 3.22 0.22
N ILE A 238 -40.03 4.54 -0.02
CA ILE A 238 -41.07 5.44 0.50
C ILE A 238 -42.37 5.31 -0.30
N VAL A 239 -42.28 5.07 -1.61
CA VAL A 239 -43.48 4.89 -2.49
C VAL A 239 -44.15 3.55 -2.27
N ASN A 240 -43.42 2.50 -1.89
CA ASN A 240 -43.98 1.14 -1.64
C ASN A 240 -44.45 0.93 -0.17
N ALA A 241 -44.29 1.93 0.69
CA ALA A 241 -44.73 1.90 2.10
C ALA A 241 -46.10 2.63 2.33
N ARG A 242 -46.87 2.91 1.27
CA ARG A 242 -48.21 3.46 1.35
C ARG A 242 -49.27 2.48 0.85
#